data_479be6a9979a502bf8acbe65beae1d58
#
_entry.id   479be6a9979a502bf8acbe65beae1d58
#
_cell.length_a   1.000
_cell.length_b   1.000
_cell.length_c   1.000
_cell.angle_alpha   90.00
_cell.angle_beta   90.00
_cell.angle_gamma   90.00
#
_symmetry.space_group_name_H-M   'P 1'
#
loop_
_entity.id
_entity.type
_entity.pdbx_description
1 polymer ?
#
loop_
_entity_poly.entity_id
_entity_poly.type
_entity_poly.pdbx_seq_one_letter_code
_entity_poly.pdbx_strand_id
1 'polypeptide(L)'
;TLGRAMIRLYDVTGGTLKFEDTDITKLEGKALSPFKQRMQIIFQDPYSSLNPFMNVEELIGEPLDLREKLGKRERRERIEAMLNKVGMDESALEKYPHEFSGGQRQRIGIARALVVSPEFVLCDEPISALDVSIQAQVVNMLEDLQQEMGLTYLFVAHDLSMVRHISRRIGVMYLGHIVEISPAKELYKDPLHPYTKALLSAIPIPDPRRAREIRRIALSGDVPSPSKMPGGCPFVTRCPYAMPKCRESAPVLREAAPGHQVACYL
;
A
#
# COMPACT_ATOMS: atom_id res chain seq x y z
N THR A 1 -7.40 2.40 -6.00
CA THR A 1 -8.66 3.17 -5.80
C THR A 1 -8.99 3.36 -4.31
N LEU A 2 -9.09 2.29 -3.49
CA LEU A 2 -9.42 2.40 -2.06
C LEU A 2 -8.43 3.30 -1.31
N GLY A 3 -7.13 3.05 -1.43
CA GLY A 3 -6.10 3.86 -0.77
C GLY A 3 -6.20 5.35 -1.11
N ARG A 4 -6.43 5.69 -2.37
CA ARG A 4 -6.59 7.08 -2.82
C ARG A 4 -7.87 7.74 -2.26
N ALA A 5 -8.94 6.98 -2.05
CA ALA A 5 -10.13 7.47 -1.34
C ALA A 5 -9.84 7.70 0.15
N MET A 6 -9.03 6.84 0.79
CA MET A 6 -8.65 6.99 2.20
C MET A 6 -7.84 8.26 2.48
N ILE A 7 -6.98 8.68 1.55
CA ILE A 7 -6.24 9.95 1.66
C ILE A 7 -6.98 11.14 1.02
N ARG A 8 -8.25 10.97 0.67
CA ARG A 8 -9.11 12.00 0.10
C ARG A 8 -8.56 12.62 -1.20
N LEU A 9 -7.90 11.80 -2.05
CA LEU A 9 -7.65 12.14 -3.46
C LEU A 9 -8.88 11.88 -4.33
N TYR A 10 -9.74 10.95 -3.92
CA TYR A 10 -11.07 10.71 -4.51
C TYR A 10 -12.13 10.94 -3.45
N ASP A 11 -13.31 11.34 -3.88
CA ASP A 11 -14.44 11.49 -2.99
C ASP A 11 -14.95 10.15 -2.48
N VAL A 12 -15.38 10.14 -1.23
CA VAL A 12 -15.96 8.97 -0.59
C VAL A 12 -17.43 8.90 -0.94
N THR A 13 -17.82 7.89 -1.72
CA THR A 13 -19.21 7.70 -2.17
C THR A 13 -20.13 7.13 -1.09
N GLY A 14 -19.58 6.47 -0.08
CA GLY A 14 -20.37 5.91 1.03
C GLY A 14 -19.46 5.41 2.16
N GLY A 15 -20.05 5.21 3.33
CA GLY A 15 -19.31 4.83 4.54
C GLY A 15 -18.76 6.04 5.30
N THR A 16 -17.89 5.76 6.27
CA THR A 16 -17.26 6.77 7.13
C THR A 16 -15.76 6.61 7.10
N LEU A 17 -15.04 7.71 6.92
CA LEU A 17 -13.59 7.79 6.97
C LEU A 17 -13.17 8.67 8.14
N LYS A 18 -12.47 8.08 9.10
CA LYS A 18 -11.94 8.80 10.26
C LYS A 18 -10.42 8.86 10.19
N PHE A 19 -9.88 10.01 10.55
CA PHE A 19 -8.46 10.17 10.85
C PHE A 19 -8.35 10.47 12.35
N GLU A 20 -7.78 9.55 13.11
CA GLU A 20 -7.94 9.51 14.57
C GLU A 20 -9.44 9.56 14.93
N ASP A 21 -9.85 10.48 15.81
CA ASP A 21 -11.23 10.63 16.24
C ASP A 21 -12.08 11.54 15.35
N THR A 22 -11.48 12.15 14.32
CA THR A 22 -12.15 13.12 13.44
C THR A 22 -12.70 12.45 12.19
N ASP A 23 -14.00 12.64 11.94
CA ASP A 23 -14.61 12.22 10.68
C ASP A 23 -14.23 13.20 9.57
N ILE A 24 -13.45 12.71 8.61
CA ILE A 24 -12.97 13.47 7.44
C ILE A 24 -13.72 13.14 6.15
N THR A 25 -14.79 12.34 6.23
CA THR A 25 -15.51 11.82 5.07
C THR A 25 -16.00 12.92 4.13
N LYS A 26 -16.52 14.00 4.69
CA LYS A 26 -17.13 15.11 3.92
C LYS A 26 -16.38 16.43 4.07
N LEU A 27 -15.20 16.42 4.70
CA LEU A 27 -14.42 17.64 4.82
C LEU A 27 -13.85 18.07 3.47
N GLU A 28 -13.85 19.38 3.20
CA GLU A 28 -13.35 19.96 1.96
C GLU A 28 -12.50 21.22 2.23
N GLY A 29 -11.75 21.64 1.22
CA GLY A 29 -10.99 22.90 1.22
C GLY A 29 -10.13 23.07 2.47
N LYS A 30 -10.30 24.20 3.16
CA LYS A 30 -9.51 24.58 4.36
C LYS A 30 -9.70 23.61 5.53
N ALA A 31 -10.87 23.00 5.67
CA ALA A 31 -11.13 22.04 6.75
C ALA A 31 -10.40 20.70 6.54
N LEU A 32 -10.21 20.26 5.29
CA LEU A 32 -9.49 19.04 4.95
C LEU A 32 -7.97 19.23 4.89
N SER A 33 -7.50 20.45 4.61
CA SER A 33 -6.08 20.75 4.40
C SER A 33 -5.15 20.28 5.52
N PRO A 34 -5.44 20.45 6.82
CA PRO A 34 -4.58 19.96 7.90
C PRO A 34 -4.40 18.43 7.88
N PHE A 35 -5.46 17.68 7.52
CA PHE A 35 -5.39 16.21 7.42
C PHE A 35 -4.57 15.77 6.20
N LYS A 36 -4.73 16.43 5.04
CA LYS A 36 -3.90 16.17 3.86
C LYS A 36 -2.41 16.41 4.12
N GLN A 37 -2.07 17.30 5.03
CA GLN A 37 -0.69 17.53 5.43
C GLN A 37 -0.10 16.36 6.20
N ARG A 38 -0.91 15.69 7.01
CA ARG A 38 -0.53 14.52 7.83
C ARG A 38 -0.59 13.21 7.04
N MET A 39 -1.24 13.19 5.87
CA MET A 39 -1.38 12.02 4.99
C MET A 39 -0.63 12.24 3.69
N GLN A 40 0.25 11.33 3.33
CA GLN A 40 1.00 11.38 2.08
C GLN A 40 0.86 10.10 1.27
N ILE A 41 1.31 10.13 0.01
CA ILE A 41 1.30 8.97 -0.88
C ILE A 41 2.67 8.78 -1.53
N ILE A 42 3.09 7.52 -1.57
CA ILE A 42 4.17 7.04 -2.43
C ILE A 42 3.50 6.31 -3.59
N PHE A 43 3.73 6.78 -4.81
CA PHE A 43 3.07 6.28 -6.02
C PHE A 43 3.73 5.02 -6.57
N GLN A 44 2.96 4.25 -7.32
CA GLN A 44 3.35 3.01 -7.98
C GLN A 44 4.43 3.21 -9.04
N ASP A 45 4.29 4.24 -9.87
CA ASP A 45 5.23 4.50 -10.97
C ASP A 45 6.11 5.71 -10.65
N PRO A 46 7.41 5.48 -10.39
CA PRO A 46 8.34 6.56 -10.10
C PRO A 46 8.61 7.48 -11.31
N TYR A 47 8.34 7.01 -12.54
CA TYR A 47 8.52 7.83 -13.74
C TYR A 47 7.43 8.87 -13.90
N SER A 48 6.18 8.46 -13.80
CA SER A 48 5.02 9.35 -13.96
C SER A 48 4.75 10.22 -12.74
N SER A 49 5.31 9.88 -11.58
CA SER A 49 5.10 10.61 -10.33
C SER A 49 5.98 11.83 -10.15
N LEU A 50 7.10 11.92 -10.87
CA LEU A 50 8.05 13.04 -10.79
C LEU A 50 7.91 13.94 -12.01
N ASN A 51 7.86 15.26 -11.78
CA ASN A 51 7.88 16.23 -12.88
C ASN A 51 9.28 16.21 -13.54
N PRO A 52 9.38 15.86 -14.84
CA PRO A 52 10.68 15.73 -15.51
C PRO A 52 11.42 17.05 -15.71
N PHE A 53 10.75 18.20 -15.54
CA PHE A 53 11.31 19.52 -15.72
C PHE A 53 11.81 20.15 -14.41
N MET A 54 11.64 19.46 -13.26
CA MET A 54 12.12 19.88 -11.96
C MET A 54 13.35 19.08 -11.56
N ASN A 55 14.35 19.71 -10.96
CA ASN A 55 15.46 19.00 -10.35
C ASN A 55 15.05 18.37 -9.00
N VAL A 56 15.94 17.57 -8.40
CA VAL A 56 15.64 16.86 -7.16
C VAL A 56 15.36 17.80 -5.99
N GLU A 57 16.09 18.93 -5.88
CA GLU A 57 15.86 19.94 -4.85
C GLU A 57 14.45 20.55 -4.96
N GLU A 58 14.02 20.86 -6.18
CA GLU A 58 12.68 21.38 -6.45
C GLU A 58 11.60 20.35 -6.15
N LEU A 59 11.78 19.10 -6.60
CA LEU A 59 10.84 18.00 -6.39
C LEU A 59 10.59 17.67 -4.91
N ILE A 60 11.67 17.59 -4.12
CA ILE A 60 11.55 17.29 -2.69
C ILE A 60 11.08 18.53 -1.93
N GLY A 61 11.47 19.74 -2.37
CA GLY A 61 11.11 20.99 -1.72
C GLY A 61 9.70 21.47 -1.99
N GLU A 62 9.07 21.10 -3.10
CA GLU A 62 7.71 21.53 -3.48
C GLU A 62 6.67 21.31 -2.35
N PRO A 63 6.58 20.15 -1.68
CA PRO A 63 5.66 19.98 -0.57
C PRO A 63 5.95 20.88 0.64
N LEU A 64 7.20 21.24 0.89
CA LEU A 64 7.57 22.20 1.93
C LEU A 64 7.08 23.60 1.57
N ASP A 65 7.36 24.05 0.34
CA ASP A 65 6.99 25.38 -0.14
C ASP A 65 5.47 25.63 -0.13
N LEU A 66 4.69 24.57 -0.35
CA LEU A 66 3.22 24.62 -0.29
C LEU A 66 2.65 24.72 1.13
N ARG A 67 3.43 24.38 2.14
CA ARG A 67 2.95 24.24 3.53
C ARG A 67 3.56 25.20 4.51
N GLU A 68 4.82 25.48 4.35
CA GLU A 68 5.64 26.22 5.30
C GLU A 68 6.36 27.35 4.58
N LYS A 69 6.41 28.52 5.22
CA LYS A 69 7.25 29.63 4.74
C LYS A 69 8.63 29.51 5.36
N LEU A 70 9.41 28.55 4.88
CA LEU A 70 10.77 28.31 5.36
C LEU A 70 11.77 29.30 4.74
N GLY A 71 12.81 29.64 5.49
CA GLY A 71 13.99 30.32 4.96
C GLY A 71 14.75 29.39 4.00
N LYS A 72 15.43 29.94 2.99
CA LYS A 72 16.18 29.14 1.98
C LYS A 72 17.15 28.13 2.61
N ARG A 73 17.85 28.53 3.68
CA ARG A 73 18.80 27.65 4.39
C ARG A 73 18.10 26.48 5.07
N GLU A 74 17.05 26.73 5.85
CA GLU A 74 16.29 25.71 6.56
C GLU A 74 15.62 24.73 5.59
N ARG A 75 15.05 25.25 4.49
CA ARG A 75 14.48 24.42 3.42
C ARG A 75 15.51 23.44 2.88
N ARG A 76 16.69 23.94 2.54
CA ARG A 76 17.78 23.12 1.99
C ARG A 76 18.26 22.07 2.99
N GLU A 77 18.50 22.45 4.25
CA GLU A 77 18.90 21.54 5.33
C GLU A 77 17.91 20.39 5.51
N ARG A 78 16.60 20.65 5.44
CA ARG A 78 15.56 19.59 5.51
C ARG A 78 15.58 18.68 4.29
N ILE A 79 15.76 19.21 3.09
CA ILE A 79 15.84 18.41 1.86
C ILE A 79 17.08 17.50 1.90
N GLU A 80 18.23 18.04 2.25
CA GLU A 80 19.50 17.29 2.37
C GLU A 80 19.37 16.17 3.42
N ALA A 81 18.83 16.48 4.59
CA ALA A 81 18.59 15.49 5.64
C ALA A 81 17.67 14.36 5.17
N MET A 82 16.60 14.67 4.45
CA MET A 82 15.68 13.66 3.91
C MET A 82 16.32 12.86 2.78
N LEU A 83 17.10 13.49 1.90
CA LEU A 83 17.82 12.83 0.82
C LEU A 83 18.82 11.81 1.37
N ASN A 84 19.55 12.17 2.42
CA ASN A 84 20.47 11.27 3.13
C ASN A 84 19.75 10.07 3.76
N LYS A 85 18.56 10.27 4.36
CA LYS A 85 17.74 9.20 4.94
C LYS A 85 17.29 8.16 3.90
N VAL A 86 17.06 8.57 2.67
CA VAL A 86 16.76 7.62 1.58
C VAL A 86 18.01 7.06 0.90
N GLY A 87 19.20 7.32 1.46
CA GLY A 87 20.47 6.79 0.99
C GLY A 87 20.93 7.40 -0.33
N MET A 88 20.70 8.70 -0.52
CA MET A 88 21.19 9.46 -1.67
C MET A 88 22.09 10.60 -1.24
N ASP A 89 23.03 10.95 -2.09
CA ASP A 89 24.03 12.00 -1.85
C ASP A 89 23.53 13.38 -2.30
N GLU A 90 24.04 14.44 -1.68
CA GLU A 90 23.69 15.85 -2.00
C GLU A 90 23.98 16.22 -3.46
N SER A 91 24.95 15.56 -4.10
CA SER A 91 25.23 15.77 -5.54
C SER A 91 24.05 15.44 -6.46
N ALA A 92 23.01 14.79 -5.93
CA ALA A 92 21.77 14.51 -6.64
C ALA A 92 20.86 15.74 -6.76
N LEU A 93 21.00 16.75 -5.91
CA LEU A 93 20.04 17.88 -5.78
C LEU A 93 19.83 18.65 -7.08
N GLU A 94 20.89 18.87 -7.84
CA GLU A 94 20.84 19.67 -9.09
C GLU A 94 20.46 18.83 -10.32
N LYS A 95 20.38 17.49 -10.17
CA LYS A 95 20.08 16.56 -11.26
C LYS A 95 18.58 16.42 -11.50
N TYR A 96 18.22 16.00 -12.72
CA TYR A 96 16.85 15.79 -13.16
C TYR A 96 16.46 14.31 -13.11
N PRO A 97 15.16 13.98 -13.02
CA PRO A 97 14.70 12.59 -12.92
C PRO A 97 15.24 11.64 -14.00
N HIS A 98 15.45 12.12 -15.21
CA HIS A 98 15.94 11.28 -16.33
C HIS A 98 17.38 10.81 -16.15
N GLU A 99 18.16 11.42 -15.25
CA GLU A 99 19.55 11.04 -14.95
C GLU A 99 19.65 9.88 -13.93
N PHE A 100 18.52 9.42 -13.39
CA PHE A 100 18.48 8.41 -12.33
C PHE A 100 17.89 7.08 -12.79
N SER A 101 18.33 5.98 -12.14
CA SER A 101 17.70 4.67 -12.30
C SER A 101 16.30 4.64 -11.69
N GLY A 102 15.50 3.61 -12.01
CA GLY A 102 14.16 3.44 -11.45
C GLY A 102 14.13 3.42 -9.90
N GLY A 103 15.08 2.69 -9.30
CA GLY A 103 15.20 2.63 -7.84
C GLY A 103 15.58 3.97 -7.20
N GLN A 104 16.47 4.74 -7.84
CA GLN A 104 16.82 6.08 -7.38
C GLN A 104 15.65 7.06 -7.51
N ARG A 105 14.89 7.00 -8.59
CA ARG A 105 13.65 7.81 -8.73
C ARG A 105 12.62 7.46 -7.67
N GLN A 106 12.48 6.18 -7.33
CA GLN A 106 11.61 5.75 -6.24
C GLN A 106 12.05 6.36 -4.89
N ARG A 107 13.36 6.37 -4.60
CA ARG A 107 13.92 7.01 -3.40
C ARG A 107 13.62 8.52 -3.37
N ILE A 108 13.72 9.22 -4.50
CA ILE A 108 13.35 10.64 -4.63
C ILE A 108 11.83 10.83 -4.35
N GLY A 109 10.98 9.96 -4.90
CA GLY A 109 9.53 9.99 -4.64
C GLY A 109 9.18 9.73 -3.18
N ILE A 110 9.90 8.83 -2.51
CA ILE A 110 9.79 8.58 -1.07
C ILE A 110 10.24 9.81 -0.27
N ALA A 111 11.39 10.39 -0.59
CA ALA A 111 11.89 11.60 0.05
C ALA A 111 10.89 12.77 -0.08
N ARG A 112 10.33 12.98 -1.26
CA ARG A 112 9.29 13.99 -1.50
C ARG A 112 8.05 13.79 -0.62
N ALA A 113 7.61 12.55 -0.45
CA ALA A 113 6.46 12.24 0.40
C ALA A 113 6.74 12.47 1.89
N LEU A 114 7.97 12.17 2.34
CA LEU A 114 8.32 12.16 3.77
C LEU A 114 8.92 13.47 4.30
N VAL A 115 9.41 14.37 3.43
CA VAL A 115 10.08 15.62 3.84
C VAL A 115 9.19 16.53 4.70
N VAL A 116 7.89 16.38 4.61
CA VAL A 116 6.88 17.12 5.40
C VAL A 116 6.50 16.42 6.70
N SER A 117 7.23 15.36 7.08
CA SER A 117 7.00 14.58 8.30
C SER A 117 5.54 14.16 8.50
N PRO A 118 4.96 13.39 7.56
CA PRO A 118 3.59 12.92 7.67
C PRO A 118 3.45 11.90 8.82
N GLU A 119 2.22 11.62 9.25
CA GLU A 119 1.92 10.57 10.22
C GLU A 119 1.42 9.30 9.55
N PHE A 120 0.74 9.46 8.41
CA PHE A 120 0.20 8.36 7.63
C PHE A 120 0.69 8.43 6.17
N VAL A 121 1.15 7.30 5.65
CA VAL A 121 1.61 7.19 4.26
C VAL A 121 0.92 6.03 3.56
N LEU A 122 0.24 6.32 2.48
CA LEU A 122 -0.23 5.31 1.53
C LEU A 122 0.93 4.92 0.61
N CYS A 123 1.39 3.69 0.69
CA CYS A 123 2.33 3.10 -0.24
C CYS A 123 1.54 2.32 -1.31
N ASP A 124 1.25 2.96 -2.45
CA ASP A 124 0.44 2.38 -3.54
C ASP A 124 1.36 1.63 -4.51
N GLU A 125 1.59 0.34 -4.25
CA GLU A 125 2.52 -0.55 -4.99
C GLU A 125 3.95 0.02 -5.17
N PRO A 126 4.61 0.50 -4.12
CA PRO A 126 5.82 1.33 -4.22
C PRO A 126 7.05 0.62 -4.79
N ILE A 127 6.96 -0.69 -5.04
CA ILE A 127 8.09 -1.52 -5.49
C ILE A 127 7.79 -2.30 -6.78
N SER A 128 6.57 -2.22 -7.31
CA SER A 128 6.12 -3.09 -8.43
C SER A 128 6.89 -2.89 -9.73
N ALA A 129 7.44 -1.70 -9.94
CA ALA A 129 8.20 -1.35 -11.15
C ALA A 129 9.72 -1.54 -11.00
N LEU A 130 10.19 -2.18 -9.90
CA LEU A 130 11.60 -2.32 -9.57
C LEU A 130 12.08 -3.77 -9.68
N ASP A 131 13.38 -3.95 -9.94
CA ASP A 131 14.04 -5.25 -9.89
C ASP A 131 14.03 -5.83 -8.48
N VAL A 132 13.99 -7.16 -8.33
CA VAL A 132 13.86 -7.88 -7.05
C VAL A 132 14.89 -7.44 -6.01
N SER A 133 16.15 -7.22 -6.41
CA SER A 133 17.22 -6.78 -5.52
C SER A 133 17.00 -5.36 -4.98
N ILE A 134 16.47 -4.48 -5.82
CA ILE A 134 16.13 -3.09 -5.47
C ILE A 134 14.86 -3.05 -4.62
N GLN A 135 13.88 -3.92 -4.90
CA GLN A 135 12.67 -4.04 -4.07
C GLN A 135 13.02 -4.29 -2.60
N ALA A 136 13.92 -5.25 -2.33
CA ALA A 136 14.35 -5.56 -0.96
C ALA A 136 15.00 -4.36 -0.27
N GLN A 137 15.86 -3.61 -0.99
CA GLN A 137 16.51 -2.42 -0.45
C GLN A 137 15.49 -1.32 -0.11
N VAL A 138 14.50 -1.09 -0.97
CA VAL A 138 13.46 -0.07 -0.74
C VAL A 138 12.55 -0.47 0.42
N VAL A 139 12.20 -1.76 0.56
CA VAL A 139 11.39 -2.24 1.69
C VAL A 139 12.13 -2.07 3.00
N ASN A 140 13.39 -2.49 3.10
CA ASN A 140 14.19 -2.30 4.32
C ASN A 140 14.31 -0.81 4.68
N MET A 141 14.58 0.06 3.70
CA MET A 141 14.61 1.51 3.91
C MET A 141 13.26 2.06 4.42
N LEU A 142 12.13 1.57 3.89
CA LEU A 142 10.80 1.99 4.37
C LEU A 142 10.55 1.52 5.81
N GLU A 143 11.04 0.34 6.21
CA GLU A 143 10.96 -0.14 7.60
C GLU A 143 11.81 0.71 8.54
N ASP A 144 13.03 1.04 8.14
CA ASP A 144 13.92 1.92 8.92
C ASP A 144 13.28 3.31 9.11
N LEU A 145 12.75 3.91 8.03
CA LEU A 145 12.05 5.19 8.07
C LEU A 145 10.77 5.13 8.92
N GLN A 146 10.03 4.00 8.87
CA GLN A 146 8.86 3.80 9.72
C GLN A 146 9.21 3.85 11.21
N GLN A 147 10.29 3.19 11.60
CA GLN A 147 10.75 3.15 12.98
C GLN A 147 11.31 4.50 13.43
N GLU A 148 12.15 5.13 12.60
CA GLU A 148 12.81 6.39 12.92
C GLU A 148 11.83 7.56 13.03
N MET A 149 10.84 7.62 12.12
CA MET A 149 9.90 8.73 12.02
C MET A 149 8.54 8.45 12.67
N GLY A 150 8.30 7.23 13.20
CA GLY A 150 7.03 6.84 13.82
C GLY A 150 5.86 6.76 12.83
N LEU A 151 6.11 6.38 11.57
CA LEU A 151 5.12 6.42 10.49
C LEU A 151 4.10 5.28 10.58
N THR A 152 2.87 5.57 10.20
CA THR A 152 1.85 4.55 9.94
C THR A 152 1.74 4.33 8.44
N TYR A 153 1.97 3.10 7.97
CA TYR A 153 1.82 2.73 6.56
C TYR A 153 0.52 1.99 6.26
N LEU A 154 -0.13 2.36 5.15
CA LEU A 154 -1.01 1.47 4.42
C LEU A 154 -0.27 1.00 3.17
N PHE A 155 0.21 -0.24 3.21
CA PHE A 155 0.98 -0.82 2.12
C PHE A 155 0.06 -1.63 1.19
N VAL A 156 -0.12 -1.19 -0.02
CA VAL A 156 -0.87 -1.90 -1.07
C VAL A 156 0.14 -2.61 -1.96
N ALA A 157 0.02 -3.92 -2.11
CA ALA A 157 0.90 -4.71 -2.95
C ALA A 157 0.23 -5.99 -3.44
N HIS A 158 0.79 -6.55 -4.50
CA HIS A 158 0.44 -7.88 -5.03
C HIS A 158 1.50 -8.94 -4.69
N ASP A 159 2.69 -8.57 -4.23
CA ASP A 159 3.71 -9.48 -3.74
C ASP A 159 3.49 -9.81 -2.27
N LEU A 160 2.97 -11.02 -2.04
CA LEU A 160 2.66 -11.51 -0.70
C LEU A 160 3.91 -11.75 0.16
N SER A 161 5.07 -12.03 -0.46
CA SER A 161 6.31 -12.25 0.29
C SER A 161 6.77 -10.96 0.98
N MET A 162 6.70 -9.84 0.25
CA MET A 162 7.05 -8.51 0.77
C MET A 162 6.03 -8.03 1.82
N VAL A 163 4.71 -8.26 1.55
CA VAL A 163 3.66 -7.91 2.51
C VAL A 163 3.85 -8.62 3.85
N ARG A 164 4.27 -9.90 3.84
CA ARG A 164 4.57 -10.66 5.05
C ARG A 164 5.66 -9.99 5.90
N HIS A 165 6.64 -9.38 5.26
CA HIS A 165 7.79 -8.78 5.93
C HIS A 165 7.43 -7.46 6.60
N ILE A 166 6.85 -6.53 5.84
CA ILE A 166 6.61 -5.15 6.28
C ILE A 166 5.31 -4.97 7.11
N SER A 167 4.35 -5.89 6.99
CA SER A 167 3.01 -5.67 7.55
C SER A 167 2.78 -6.38 8.88
N ARG A 168 2.21 -5.67 9.87
CA ARG A 168 1.72 -6.28 11.12
C ARG A 168 0.34 -6.92 10.97
N ARG A 169 -0.53 -6.30 10.18
CA ARG A 169 -1.89 -6.78 9.83
C ARG A 169 -2.06 -6.76 8.33
N ILE A 170 -2.80 -7.72 7.81
CA ILE A 170 -3.04 -7.85 6.38
C ILE A 170 -4.54 -7.94 6.14
N GLY A 171 -5.03 -7.15 5.20
CA GLY A 171 -6.36 -7.25 4.64
C GLY A 171 -6.30 -7.83 3.23
N VAL A 172 -6.96 -8.96 3.01
CA VAL A 172 -7.08 -9.58 1.69
C VAL A 172 -8.34 -9.07 1.00
N MET A 173 -8.17 -8.56 -0.21
CA MET A 173 -9.28 -8.01 -0.99
C MET A 173 -9.53 -8.84 -2.25
N TYR A 174 -10.81 -9.08 -2.57
CA TYR A 174 -11.23 -9.70 -3.81
C TYR A 174 -12.39 -8.91 -4.43
N LEU A 175 -12.25 -8.48 -5.67
CA LEU A 175 -13.25 -7.68 -6.41
C LEU A 175 -13.78 -6.48 -5.60
N GLY A 176 -12.90 -5.75 -4.90
CA GLY A 176 -13.27 -4.56 -4.11
C GLY A 176 -13.83 -4.86 -2.72
N HIS A 177 -14.00 -6.14 -2.34
CA HIS A 177 -14.47 -6.55 -1.02
C HIS A 177 -13.32 -7.09 -0.17
N ILE A 178 -13.24 -6.66 1.09
CA ILE A 178 -12.36 -7.28 2.07
C ILE A 178 -12.94 -8.65 2.43
N VAL A 179 -12.19 -9.71 2.18
CA VAL A 179 -12.61 -11.09 2.44
C VAL A 179 -11.99 -11.68 3.70
N GLU A 180 -10.83 -11.15 4.12
CA GLU A 180 -10.14 -11.60 5.34
C GLU A 180 -9.25 -10.49 5.87
N ILE A 181 -9.19 -10.30 7.20
CA ILE A 181 -8.26 -9.41 7.90
C ILE A 181 -7.67 -10.17 9.08
N SER A 182 -6.34 -10.21 9.18
CA SER A 182 -5.68 -10.94 10.26
C SER A 182 -4.31 -10.32 10.60
N PRO A 183 -3.75 -10.57 11.79
CA PRO A 183 -2.32 -10.40 12.01
C PRO A 183 -1.52 -11.18 10.97
N ALA A 184 -0.44 -10.60 10.46
CA ALA A 184 0.32 -11.19 9.36
C ALA A 184 0.75 -12.64 9.67
N LYS A 185 1.31 -12.89 10.85
CA LYS A 185 1.77 -14.23 11.26
C LYS A 185 0.65 -15.29 11.20
N GLU A 186 -0.54 -14.93 11.67
CA GLU A 186 -1.70 -15.84 11.69
C GLU A 186 -2.24 -16.08 10.27
N LEU A 187 -2.32 -15.05 9.42
CA LEU A 187 -2.77 -15.18 8.04
C LEU A 187 -1.94 -16.20 7.25
N TYR A 188 -0.61 -16.15 7.41
CA TYR A 188 0.29 -17.09 6.70
C TYR A 188 0.30 -18.50 7.31
N LYS A 189 -0.06 -18.63 8.59
CA LYS A 189 -0.09 -19.90 9.28
C LYS A 189 -1.42 -20.65 9.06
N ASP A 190 -2.53 -19.93 9.20
CA ASP A 190 -3.89 -20.49 9.12
C ASP A 190 -4.86 -19.54 8.42
N PRO A 191 -4.75 -19.39 7.08
CA PRO A 191 -5.71 -18.62 6.30
C PRO A 191 -7.08 -19.26 6.34
N LEU A 192 -8.13 -18.49 6.55
CA LEU A 192 -9.50 -19.00 6.67
C LEU A 192 -10.27 -18.95 5.35
N HIS A 193 -10.17 -17.81 4.61
CA HIS A 193 -10.92 -17.65 3.37
C HIS A 193 -10.32 -18.49 2.23
N PRO A 194 -11.13 -19.23 1.44
CA PRO A 194 -10.63 -20.06 0.34
C PRO A 194 -9.80 -19.30 -0.69
N TYR A 195 -10.11 -18.05 -0.95
CA TYR A 195 -9.30 -17.19 -1.82
C TYR A 195 -7.90 -16.91 -1.23
N THR A 196 -7.82 -16.61 0.06
CA THR A 196 -6.55 -16.41 0.76
C THR A 196 -5.68 -17.66 0.72
N LYS A 197 -6.28 -18.84 0.95
CA LYS A 197 -5.60 -20.15 0.82
C LYS A 197 -5.01 -20.33 -0.58
N ALA A 198 -5.78 -20.03 -1.62
CA ALA A 198 -5.32 -20.11 -2.99
C ALA A 198 -4.19 -19.14 -3.30
N LEU A 199 -4.31 -17.87 -2.85
CA LEU A 199 -3.27 -16.85 -3.02
C LEU A 199 -1.96 -17.29 -2.34
N LEU A 200 -2.01 -17.71 -1.09
CA LEU A 200 -0.82 -18.12 -0.34
C LEU A 200 -0.18 -19.39 -0.91
N SER A 201 -0.99 -20.31 -1.47
CA SER A 201 -0.48 -21.52 -2.15
C SER A 201 0.28 -21.20 -3.44
N ALA A 202 0.11 -20.01 -4.01
CA ALA A 202 0.78 -19.57 -5.23
C ALA A 202 2.14 -18.91 -4.99
N ILE A 203 2.49 -18.62 -3.73
CA ILE A 203 3.78 -18.01 -3.38
C ILE A 203 4.91 -18.93 -3.80
N PRO A 204 5.88 -18.47 -4.61
CA PRO A 204 7.05 -19.27 -4.97
C PRO A 204 7.90 -19.55 -3.73
N ILE A 205 8.24 -20.83 -3.54
CA ILE A 205 9.16 -21.25 -2.48
C ILE A 205 10.54 -21.45 -3.10
N PRO A 206 11.58 -20.78 -2.61
CA PRO A 206 12.92 -20.89 -3.18
C PRO A 206 13.60 -22.26 -2.96
N ASP A 207 13.00 -23.16 -2.17
CA ASP A 207 13.46 -24.52 -1.96
C ASP A 207 12.79 -25.49 -2.96
N PRO A 208 13.54 -26.09 -3.93
CA PRO A 208 12.97 -27.00 -4.93
C PRO A 208 12.35 -28.27 -4.34
N ARG A 209 12.81 -28.72 -3.17
CA ARG A 209 12.26 -29.93 -2.49
C ARG A 209 10.89 -29.61 -1.92
N ARG A 210 10.78 -28.53 -1.15
CA ARG A 210 9.52 -28.06 -0.58
C ARG A 210 8.52 -27.61 -1.65
N ALA A 211 9.00 -26.98 -2.74
CA ALA A 211 8.15 -26.54 -3.85
C ALA A 211 7.41 -27.70 -4.54
N ARG A 212 7.99 -28.93 -4.55
CA ARG A 212 7.35 -30.14 -5.11
C ARG A 212 6.29 -30.74 -4.18
N GLU A 213 6.36 -30.50 -2.88
CA GLU A 213 5.42 -31.02 -1.88
C GLU A 213 4.15 -30.18 -1.78
N ILE A 214 4.24 -28.87 -2.12
CA ILE A 214 3.11 -27.96 -2.02
C ILE A 214 2.25 -28.04 -3.28
N ARG A 215 1.02 -28.51 -3.11
CA ARG A 215 0.00 -28.47 -4.16
C ARG A 215 -0.56 -27.04 -4.26
N ARG A 216 -0.30 -26.37 -5.38
CA ARG A 216 -0.99 -25.12 -5.70
C ARG A 216 -2.49 -25.35 -5.81
N ILE A 217 -3.27 -24.52 -5.16
CA ILE A 217 -4.73 -24.55 -5.29
C ILE A 217 -5.09 -23.82 -6.59
N ALA A 218 -5.38 -24.60 -7.63
CA ALA A 218 -5.82 -24.05 -8.90
C ALA A 218 -7.27 -23.56 -8.77
N LEU A 219 -7.48 -22.26 -9.00
CA LEU A 219 -8.81 -21.67 -9.05
C LEU A 219 -9.37 -21.88 -10.47
N SER A 220 -10.55 -22.50 -10.57
CA SER A 220 -11.27 -22.67 -11.83
C SER A 220 -12.07 -21.42 -12.19
N GLY A 221 -12.30 -21.22 -13.50
CA GLY A 221 -13.11 -20.12 -14.04
C GLY A 221 -12.41 -18.76 -14.08
N ASP A 222 -12.98 -17.85 -14.85
CA ASP A 222 -12.48 -16.50 -15.04
C ASP A 222 -12.83 -15.59 -13.86
N VAL A 223 -12.06 -14.52 -13.69
CA VAL A 223 -12.38 -13.46 -12.74
C VAL A 223 -13.59 -12.68 -13.27
N PRO A 224 -14.70 -12.62 -12.52
CA PRO A 224 -15.86 -11.84 -12.94
C PRO A 224 -15.52 -10.37 -13.18
N SER A 225 -16.17 -9.76 -14.16
CA SER A 225 -16.03 -8.32 -14.35
C SER A 225 -16.59 -7.56 -13.16
N PRO A 226 -15.91 -6.50 -12.69
CA PRO A 226 -16.43 -5.63 -11.63
C PRO A 226 -17.80 -5.03 -11.94
N SER A 227 -18.16 -4.89 -13.23
CA SER A 227 -19.46 -4.41 -13.67
C SER A 227 -20.56 -5.49 -13.67
N LYS A 228 -20.20 -6.77 -13.55
CA LYS A 228 -21.11 -7.93 -13.52
C LYS A 228 -20.75 -8.84 -12.33
N MET A 229 -20.85 -8.26 -11.14
CA MET A 229 -20.59 -8.99 -9.89
C MET A 229 -21.62 -10.11 -9.71
N PRO A 230 -21.20 -11.31 -9.28
CA PRO A 230 -22.14 -12.36 -8.90
C PRO A 230 -22.98 -11.89 -7.70
N GLY A 231 -24.24 -12.29 -7.65
CA GLY A 231 -25.06 -12.14 -6.45
C GLY A 231 -24.43 -12.92 -5.29
N GLY A 232 -24.55 -12.41 -4.07
CA GLY A 232 -24.02 -13.06 -2.88
C GLY A 232 -22.52 -12.89 -2.72
N CYS A 233 -21.80 -13.98 -2.37
CA CYS A 233 -20.36 -13.95 -2.15
C CYS A 233 -19.61 -13.60 -3.45
N PRO A 234 -18.73 -12.59 -3.47
CA PRO A 234 -18.01 -12.21 -4.69
C PRO A 234 -17.09 -13.33 -5.22
N PHE A 235 -16.68 -14.28 -4.37
CA PHE A 235 -15.82 -15.40 -4.75
C PHE A 235 -16.58 -16.66 -5.15
N VAL A 236 -17.92 -16.66 -5.13
CA VAL A 236 -18.79 -17.86 -5.29
C VAL A 236 -18.55 -18.63 -6.59
N THR A 237 -18.25 -17.95 -7.70
CA THR A 237 -18.02 -18.58 -9.01
C THR A 237 -16.70 -19.35 -9.10
N ARG A 238 -15.75 -19.07 -8.23
CA ARG A 238 -14.41 -19.68 -8.22
C ARG A 238 -14.11 -20.45 -6.94
N CYS A 239 -15.04 -20.44 -5.98
CA CYS A 239 -14.85 -21.11 -4.70
C CYS A 239 -15.12 -22.62 -4.84
N PRO A 240 -14.15 -23.51 -4.53
CA PRO A 240 -14.36 -24.95 -4.57
C PRO A 240 -15.33 -25.47 -3.47
N TYR A 241 -15.63 -24.61 -2.47
CA TYR A 241 -16.51 -24.91 -1.34
C TYR A 241 -17.83 -24.13 -1.42
N ALA A 242 -18.21 -23.62 -2.61
CA ALA A 242 -19.42 -22.82 -2.75
C ALA A 242 -20.67 -23.58 -2.35
N MET A 243 -21.49 -22.98 -1.48
CA MET A 243 -22.77 -23.50 -1.00
C MET A 243 -23.93 -22.67 -1.57
N PRO A 244 -25.19 -23.17 -1.56
CA PRO A 244 -26.36 -22.40 -1.97
C PRO A 244 -26.44 -21.02 -1.30
N LYS A 245 -26.23 -20.95 0.02
CA LYS A 245 -26.20 -19.71 0.79
C LYS A 245 -25.22 -18.66 0.26
N CYS A 246 -24.07 -19.11 -0.30
CA CYS A 246 -23.08 -18.19 -0.89
C CYS A 246 -23.60 -17.48 -2.15
N ARG A 247 -24.65 -18.02 -2.81
CA ARG A 247 -25.30 -17.40 -3.97
C ARG A 247 -26.42 -16.45 -3.57
N GLU A 248 -27.01 -16.67 -2.42
CA GLU A 248 -28.17 -15.91 -1.92
C GLU A 248 -27.75 -14.60 -1.27
N SER A 249 -26.68 -14.61 -0.48
CA SER A 249 -26.22 -13.44 0.26
C SER A 249 -24.70 -13.38 0.35
N ALA A 250 -24.17 -12.14 0.41
CA ALA A 250 -22.75 -11.90 0.66
C ALA A 250 -22.46 -12.11 2.15
N PRO A 251 -21.43 -12.91 2.50
CA PRO A 251 -21.01 -13.03 3.89
C PRO A 251 -20.45 -11.70 4.39
N VAL A 252 -20.81 -11.33 5.62
CA VAL A 252 -20.23 -10.17 6.30
C VAL A 252 -18.92 -10.57 6.98
N LEU A 253 -18.03 -9.59 7.12
CA LEU A 253 -16.79 -9.77 7.86
C LEU A 253 -17.12 -10.01 9.35
N ARG A 254 -16.72 -11.17 9.89
CA ARG A 254 -16.96 -11.58 11.27
C ARG A 254 -15.65 -12.05 11.91
N GLU A 255 -15.51 -11.84 13.18
CA GLU A 255 -14.37 -12.35 13.93
C GLU A 255 -14.49 -13.87 14.12
N ALA A 256 -13.50 -14.59 13.62
CA ALA A 256 -13.40 -16.05 13.75
C ALA A 256 -12.44 -16.45 14.88
N ALA A 257 -11.42 -15.62 15.15
CA ALA A 257 -10.51 -15.71 16.27
C ALA A 257 -10.04 -14.30 16.66
N PRO A 258 -9.44 -14.09 17.84
CA PRO A 258 -9.01 -12.76 18.27
C PRO A 258 -8.18 -12.01 17.22
N GLY A 259 -8.69 -10.90 16.71
CA GLY A 259 -8.07 -10.10 15.66
C GLY A 259 -8.07 -10.72 14.25
N HIS A 260 -8.68 -11.89 14.05
CA HIS A 260 -8.79 -12.57 12.77
C HIS A 260 -10.24 -12.57 12.30
N GLN A 261 -10.52 -11.79 11.27
CA GLN A 261 -11.85 -11.59 10.70
C GLN A 261 -11.93 -12.19 9.31
N VAL A 262 -13.05 -12.83 8.99
CA VAL A 262 -13.29 -13.46 7.68
C VAL A 262 -14.72 -13.26 7.21
N ALA A 263 -14.88 -12.97 5.91
CA ALA A 263 -16.17 -12.91 5.22
C ALA A 263 -16.42 -14.24 4.49
N CYS A 264 -16.73 -15.28 5.24
CA CYS A 264 -17.00 -16.62 4.72
C CYS A 264 -18.05 -17.33 5.58
N TYR A 265 -18.83 -18.25 4.95
CA TYR A 265 -19.82 -19.09 5.64
C TYR A 265 -19.26 -20.45 6.09
N LEU A 266 -18.02 -20.80 5.67
CA LEU A 266 -17.33 -22.01 6.10
C LEU A 266 -16.94 -21.94 7.57
#